data_6d71e0c16bc82d0e7fe9f7926bde6625
#
_entry.id   6d71e0c16bc82d0e7fe9f7926bde6625
#
_cell.length_a   1.000
_cell.length_b   1.000
_cell.length_c   1.000
_cell.angle_alpha   90.00
_cell.angle_beta   90.00
_cell.angle_gamma   90.00
#
_symmetry.space_group_name_H-M   'P 1'
#
loop_
_entity.id
_entity.type
_entity.pdbx_description
1 polymer ?
#
loop_
_entity_poly.entity_id
_entity_poly.type
_entity_poly.pdbx_seq_one_letter_code
_entity_poly.pdbx_strand_id
1 'polypeptide(L)'
;MNIRRGFADIGTGLQIHYRTAGAGGPRPIVIFHPSPGSSKMMEPLITAFGATREVFALDSLGNGDSSPPDDANPDIAHFARAHMAAIDALGLDSFDLYGSHTGAFIAAEIALALPDRVRHLILDGVSNFTAEQRADMLAHHAPPLTISPDASHLLWGWNFVRDAFLFWPYYKRDREHLRGCDVPSTDTLHDKFVEVIKSARTYHLSYNAAIAYDQQDRLAAIIVPILLTCAREDMLLVYFDEVGALMPNAERYVSGGLNAAARDETVTRFIDFLEDRPHE
;
A
#
# COMPACT_ATOMS: atom_id res chain seq x y z
N MET A 1 15.84 10.13 -12.74
CA MET A 1 15.59 10.93 -11.51
C MET A 1 16.34 10.30 -10.35
N ASN A 2 16.88 11.08 -9.41
CA ASN A 2 17.60 10.54 -8.26
C ASN A 2 16.63 10.41 -7.07
N ILE A 3 16.33 9.17 -6.65
CA ILE A 3 15.54 8.89 -5.45
C ILE A 3 16.49 8.93 -4.24
N ARG A 4 16.19 9.79 -3.27
CA ARG A 4 16.90 9.90 -2.00
C ARG A 4 16.16 9.14 -0.90
N ARG A 5 16.85 8.84 0.19
CA ARG A 5 16.32 8.17 1.37
C ARG A 5 16.55 9.02 2.60
N GLY A 6 15.64 8.93 3.56
CA GLY A 6 15.73 9.62 4.83
C GLY A 6 14.91 8.93 5.91
N PHE A 7 15.00 9.46 7.12
CA PHE A 7 14.22 9.01 8.27
C PHE A 7 13.51 10.21 8.89
N ALA A 8 12.23 10.05 9.18
CA ALA A 8 11.44 10.98 9.96
C ALA A 8 11.36 10.46 11.40
N ASP A 9 11.76 11.27 12.36
CA ASP A 9 11.59 10.97 13.79
C ASP A 9 10.15 11.26 14.20
N ILE A 10 9.45 10.25 14.69
CA ILE A 10 8.04 10.37 15.06
C ILE A 10 7.81 10.50 16.57
N GLY A 11 8.87 10.82 17.32
CA GLY A 11 8.85 10.81 18.77
C GLY A 11 8.99 9.38 19.31
N THR A 12 8.92 9.22 20.63
CA THR A 12 9.00 7.90 21.30
C THR A 12 10.25 7.06 20.98
N GLY A 13 11.23 7.63 20.23
CA GLY A 13 12.42 6.93 19.76
C GLY A 13 12.19 6.08 18.50
N LEU A 14 11.02 6.18 17.87
CA LEU A 14 10.71 5.49 16.63
C LEU A 14 10.98 6.38 15.41
N GLN A 15 11.39 5.74 14.31
CA GLN A 15 11.66 6.41 13.03
C GLN A 15 10.92 5.73 11.90
N ILE A 16 10.38 6.54 11.00
CA ILE A 16 9.82 6.10 9.71
C ILE A 16 10.84 6.39 8.62
N HIS A 17 11.29 5.35 7.93
CA HIS A 17 12.08 5.50 6.72
C HIS A 17 11.20 5.97 5.57
N TYR A 18 11.77 6.80 4.69
CA TYR A 18 11.09 7.23 3.46
C TYR A 18 12.04 7.32 2.26
N ARG A 19 11.45 7.20 1.07
CA ARG A 19 12.07 7.56 -0.20
C ARG A 19 11.42 8.83 -0.71
N THR A 20 12.24 9.72 -1.28
CA THR A 20 11.76 11.00 -1.82
C THR A 20 12.41 11.30 -3.16
N ALA A 21 11.68 11.97 -4.02
CA ALA A 21 12.15 12.50 -5.30
C ALA A 21 11.32 13.73 -5.71
N GLY A 22 11.77 14.41 -6.75
CA GLY A 22 11.15 15.64 -7.23
C GLY A 22 11.54 16.86 -6.42
N ALA A 23 11.09 18.01 -6.84
CA ALA A 23 11.24 19.28 -6.15
C ALA A 23 10.23 20.29 -6.69
N GLY A 24 9.58 21.02 -5.79
CA GLY A 24 8.56 21.99 -6.15
C GLY A 24 7.26 21.34 -6.65
N GLY A 25 6.49 22.08 -7.44
CA GLY A 25 5.17 21.65 -7.93
C GLY A 25 4.03 22.14 -7.06
N PRO A 26 2.79 21.76 -7.42
CA PRO A 26 1.61 22.32 -6.77
C PRO A 26 1.45 21.89 -5.32
N ARG A 27 1.63 20.59 -5.05
CA ARG A 27 1.56 19.97 -3.71
C ARG A 27 2.39 18.69 -3.68
N PRO A 28 3.01 18.33 -2.55
CA PRO A 28 3.63 17.03 -2.39
C PRO A 28 2.58 15.89 -2.40
N ILE A 29 3.01 14.70 -2.81
CA ILE A 29 2.23 13.47 -2.65
C ILE A 29 2.91 12.54 -1.67
N VAL A 30 2.13 11.99 -0.73
CA VAL A 30 2.58 10.95 0.21
C VAL A 30 2.03 9.60 -0.26
N ILE A 31 2.93 8.61 -0.35
CA ILE A 31 2.65 7.29 -0.89
C ILE A 31 2.81 6.24 0.21
N PHE A 32 1.81 5.35 0.33
CA PHE A 32 1.84 4.19 1.23
C PHE A 32 1.81 2.89 0.43
N HIS A 33 2.76 2.00 0.75
CA HIS A 33 2.98 0.74 0.07
C HIS A 33 2.02 -0.37 0.53
N PRO A 34 1.83 -1.44 -0.26
CA PRO A 34 1.13 -2.65 0.18
C PRO A 34 1.96 -3.45 1.19
N SER A 35 1.33 -4.31 2.00
CA SER A 35 2.01 -5.27 2.88
C SER A 35 2.01 -6.67 2.28
N PRO A 36 3.09 -7.45 2.47
CA PRO A 36 4.40 -7.02 2.95
C PRO A 36 5.16 -6.27 1.85
N GLY A 37 5.83 -5.18 2.21
CA GLY A 37 6.57 -4.36 1.26
C GLY A 37 7.22 -3.15 1.89
N SER A 38 7.67 -2.24 1.07
CA SER A 38 8.21 -0.95 1.49
C SER A 38 8.09 0.09 0.38
N SER A 39 8.53 1.31 0.67
CA SER A 39 8.67 2.38 -0.33
C SER A 39 9.54 1.99 -1.54
N LYS A 40 10.36 0.94 -1.44
CA LYS A 40 11.12 0.38 -2.56
C LYS A 40 10.19 -0.08 -3.69
N MET A 41 9.08 -0.71 -3.35
CA MET A 41 8.09 -1.17 -4.34
C MET A 41 7.41 -0.01 -5.06
N MET A 42 7.41 1.19 -4.47
CA MET A 42 6.78 2.38 -5.01
C MET A 42 7.71 3.23 -5.91
N GLU A 43 8.96 2.80 -6.16
CA GLU A 43 9.91 3.54 -7.01
C GLU A 43 9.38 3.89 -8.40
N PRO A 44 8.58 3.06 -9.09
CA PRO A 44 7.95 3.44 -10.35
C PRO A 44 7.04 4.68 -10.22
N LEU A 45 6.20 4.75 -9.17
CA LEU A 45 5.34 5.91 -8.89
C LEU A 45 6.15 7.11 -8.39
N ILE A 46 7.15 6.88 -7.52
CA ILE A 46 8.05 7.94 -7.06
C ILE A 46 8.71 8.63 -8.26
N THR A 47 9.18 7.83 -9.23
CA THR A 47 9.81 8.36 -10.44
C THR A 47 8.81 9.13 -11.30
N ALA A 48 7.61 8.61 -11.46
CA ALA A 48 6.59 9.20 -12.31
C ALA A 48 6.05 10.52 -11.73
N PHE A 49 5.60 10.52 -10.49
CA PHE A 49 5.11 11.75 -9.84
C PHE A 49 6.22 12.77 -9.57
N GLY A 50 7.45 12.28 -9.27
CA GLY A 50 8.59 13.14 -9.04
C GLY A 50 9.00 14.00 -10.23
N ALA A 51 8.50 13.71 -11.43
CA ALA A 51 8.67 14.56 -12.60
C ALA A 51 7.94 15.91 -12.48
N THR A 52 6.85 15.99 -11.70
CA THR A 52 5.96 17.16 -11.62
C THR A 52 5.81 17.73 -10.20
N ARG A 53 6.09 16.94 -9.15
CA ARG A 53 5.88 17.33 -7.75
C ARG A 53 6.85 16.63 -6.81
N GLU A 54 6.90 17.08 -5.57
CA GLU A 54 7.63 16.41 -4.52
C GLU A 54 6.89 15.15 -4.06
N VAL A 55 7.62 14.06 -3.85
CA VAL A 55 7.08 12.74 -3.50
C VAL A 55 7.73 12.24 -2.24
N PHE A 56 6.93 11.75 -1.29
CA PHE A 56 7.38 11.03 -0.09
C PHE A 56 6.70 9.67 -0.04
N ALA A 57 7.45 8.60 -0.24
CA ALA A 57 6.96 7.24 -0.04
C ALA A 57 7.47 6.71 1.29
N LEU A 58 6.57 6.44 2.23
CA LEU A 58 6.88 6.08 3.61
C LEU A 58 6.84 4.56 3.78
N ASP A 59 7.80 4.01 4.54
CA ASP A 59 7.73 2.62 4.99
C ASP A 59 6.86 2.55 6.25
N SER A 60 5.86 1.67 6.28
CA SER A 60 5.07 1.43 7.49
C SER A 60 5.93 0.84 8.60
N LEU A 61 5.60 1.12 9.86
CA LEU A 61 6.30 0.52 11.01
C LEU A 61 6.42 -1.00 10.84
N GLY A 62 7.59 -1.53 11.14
CA GLY A 62 7.90 -2.95 10.99
C GLY A 62 8.11 -3.44 9.55
N ASN A 63 8.10 -2.54 8.56
CA ASN A 63 8.37 -2.83 7.16
C ASN A 63 9.54 -1.98 6.66
N GLY A 64 10.21 -2.46 5.60
CA GLY A 64 11.33 -1.75 5.00
C GLY A 64 12.46 -1.47 6.00
N ASP A 65 12.79 -0.19 6.16
CA ASP A 65 13.83 0.29 7.09
C ASP A 65 13.24 1.07 8.29
N SER A 66 11.90 1.10 8.44
CA SER A 66 11.22 1.72 9.57
C SER A 66 11.38 0.91 10.87
N SER A 67 11.31 1.60 12.01
CA SER A 67 11.28 0.97 13.32
C SER A 67 10.14 -0.05 13.44
N PRO A 68 10.28 -1.12 14.22
CA PRO A 68 9.15 -1.99 14.53
C PRO A 68 8.07 -1.19 15.30
N PRO A 69 6.77 -1.56 15.18
CA PRO A 69 5.73 -0.94 15.97
C PRO A 69 5.94 -1.21 17.46
N ASP A 70 5.54 -0.26 18.29
CA ASP A 70 5.58 -0.34 19.76
C ASP A 70 4.35 -1.05 20.36
N ASP A 71 3.38 -1.40 19.51
CA ASP A 71 2.20 -2.21 19.86
C ASP A 71 2.39 -3.64 19.32
N ALA A 72 2.06 -4.63 20.12
CA ALA A 72 2.13 -6.04 19.73
C ALA A 72 1.00 -6.46 18.78
N ASN A 73 -0.12 -5.73 18.75
CA ASN A 73 -1.28 -6.00 17.90
C ASN A 73 -1.81 -4.70 17.30
N PRO A 74 -1.01 -4.00 16.48
CA PRO A 74 -1.39 -2.72 15.92
C PRO A 74 -2.56 -2.86 14.93
N ASP A 75 -3.49 -1.92 14.96
CA ASP A 75 -4.54 -1.76 13.96
C ASP A 75 -4.14 -0.75 12.87
N ILE A 76 -4.99 -0.56 11.86
CA ILE A 76 -4.74 0.43 10.80
C ILE A 76 -4.65 1.86 11.35
N ALA A 77 -5.43 2.20 12.39
CA ALA A 77 -5.36 3.51 13.00
C ALA A 77 -4.01 3.75 13.72
N HIS A 78 -3.39 2.70 14.29
CA HIS A 78 -2.03 2.79 14.84
C HIS A 78 -1.01 3.16 13.74
N PHE A 79 -1.04 2.47 12.60
CA PHE A 79 -0.16 2.80 11.48
C PHE A 79 -0.43 4.20 10.92
N ALA A 80 -1.70 4.59 10.80
CA ALA A 80 -2.06 5.94 10.36
C ALA A 80 -1.52 7.02 11.29
N ARG A 81 -1.61 6.84 12.61
CA ARG A 81 -1.04 7.79 13.59
C ARG A 81 0.47 7.92 13.45
N ALA A 82 1.19 6.82 13.28
CA ALA A 82 2.64 6.85 13.06
C ALA A 82 3.01 7.60 11.78
N HIS A 83 2.26 7.37 10.70
CA HIS A 83 2.47 8.08 9.45
C HIS A 83 2.10 9.58 9.53
N MET A 84 1.04 9.94 10.25
CA MET A 84 0.72 11.36 10.49
C MET A 84 1.84 12.07 11.25
N ALA A 85 2.43 11.43 12.26
CA ALA A 85 3.60 11.98 12.97
C ALA A 85 4.81 12.15 12.03
N ALA A 86 5.03 11.23 11.09
CA ALA A 86 6.08 11.36 10.08
C ALA A 86 5.79 12.51 9.09
N ILE A 87 4.55 12.67 8.65
CA ILE A 87 4.09 13.79 7.79
C ILE A 87 4.33 15.12 8.49
N ASP A 88 4.03 15.21 9.80
CA ASP A 88 4.28 16.41 10.61
C ASP A 88 5.79 16.69 10.76
N ALA A 89 6.61 15.66 11.03
CA ALA A 89 8.05 15.78 11.11
C ALA A 89 8.71 16.21 9.78
N LEU A 90 8.08 15.88 8.66
CA LEU A 90 8.49 16.33 7.31
C LEU A 90 8.00 17.73 6.96
N GLY A 91 7.17 18.35 7.79
CA GLY A 91 6.64 19.71 7.58
C GLY A 91 5.63 19.81 6.42
N LEU A 92 4.86 18.76 6.16
CA LEU A 92 3.91 18.72 5.05
C LEU A 92 2.54 19.24 5.49
N ASP A 93 2.26 20.53 5.34
CA ASP A 93 1.02 21.15 5.78
C ASP A 93 -0.21 20.76 4.93
N SER A 94 -0.03 20.62 3.60
CA SER A 94 -1.08 20.20 2.67
C SER A 94 -0.49 19.28 1.62
N PHE A 95 -1.17 18.17 1.35
CA PHE A 95 -0.63 17.09 0.50
C PHE A 95 -1.74 16.29 -0.16
N ASP A 96 -1.35 15.55 -1.20
CA ASP A 96 -2.16 14.50 -1.81
C ASP A 96 -1.73 13.13 -1.24
N LEU A 97 -2.64 12.14 -1.25
CA LEU A 97 -2.37 10.79 -0.78
C LEU A 97 -2.54 9.75 -1.90
N TYR A 98 -1.65 8.79 -1.91
CA TYR A 98 -1.81 7.53 -2.63
C TYR A 98 -1.57 6.37 -1.66
N GLY A 99 -2.47 5.40 -1.66
CA GLY A 99 -2.29 4.17 -0.89
C GLY A 99 -2.64 2.95 -1.71
N SER A 100 -1.80 1.90 -1.62
CA SER A 100 -2.04 0.62 -2.27
C SER A 100 -2.27 -0.48 -1.25
N HIS A 101 -3.35 -1.25 -1.40
CA HIS A 101 -3.76 -2.35 -0.53
C HIS A 101 -3.79 -1.94 0.96
N THR A 102 -2.90 -2.47 1.82
CA THR A 102 -2.75 -2.02 3.21
C THR A 102 -2.55 -0.50 3.29
N GLY A 103 -1.73 0.06 2.39
CA GLY A 103 -1.50 1.49 2.30
C GLY A 103 -2.77 2.30 1.97
N ALA A 104 -3.73 1.70 1.25
CA ALA A 104 -5.01 2.35 0.96
C ALA A 104 -5.84 2.58 2.23
N PHE A 105 -5.88 1.60 3.14
CA PHE A 105 -6.57 1.76 4.43
C PHE A 105 -5.87 2.77 5.34
N ILE A 106 -4.54 2.79 5.35
CA ILE A 106 -3.76 3.81 6.07
C ILE A 106 -4.06 5.20 5.51
N ALA A 107 -4.05 5.38 4.19
CA ALA A 107 -4.36 6.64 3.53
C ALA A 107 -5.81 7.10 3.82
N ALA A 108 -6.76 6.17 3.85
CA ALA A 108 -8.16 6.44 4.20
C ALA A 108 -8.28 6.99 5.63
N GLU A 109 -7.63 6.35 6.62
CA GLU A 109 -7.63 6.83 8.01
C GLU A 109 -6.98 8.22 8.16
N ILE A 110 -5.90 8.49 7.42
CA ILE A 110 -5.26 9.82 7.41
C ILE A 110 -6.20 10.86 6.79
N ALA A 111 -6.88 10.54 5.69
CA ALA A 111 -7.85 11.45 5.06
C ALA A 111 -9.04 11.76 5.98
N LEU A 112 -9.49 10.79 6.77
CA LEU A 112 -10.53 10.99 7.80
C LEU A 112 -10.04 11.87 8.95
N ALA A 113 -8.79 11.70 9.38
CA ALA A 113 -8.23 12.45 10.51
C ALA A 113 -7.80 13.88 10.12
N LEU A 114 -7.38 14.11 8.88
CA LEU A 114 -6.79 15.36 8.40
C LEU A 114 -7.50 15.89 7.12
N PRO A 115 -8.84 16.00 7.08
CA PRO A 115 -9.55 16.36 5.86
C PRO A 115 -9.21 17.75 5.32
N ASP A 116 -8.77 18.66 6.17
CA ASP A 116 -8.36 20.03 5.77
C ASP A 116 -6.95 20.06 5.14
N ARG A 117 -6.12 19.04 5.39
CA ARG A 117 -4.75 18.94 4.87
C ARG A 117 -4.66 18.06 3.63
N VAL A 118 -5.50 17.02 3.54
CA VAL A 118 -5.55 16.10 2.39
C VAL A 118 -6.41 16.73 1.29
N ARG A 119 -5.83 16.90 0.09
CA ARG A 119 -6.52 17.51 -1.04
C ARG A 119 -7.13 16.48 -1.97
N HIS A 120 -6.41 15.41 -2.26
CA HIS A 120 -6.88 14.29 -3.07
C HIS A 120 -6.41 12.98 -2.47
N LEU A 121 -7.20 11.93 -2.67
CA LEU A 121 -6.91 10.59 -2.19
C LEU A 121 -7.05 9.58 -3.33
N ILE A 122 -5.98 8.86 -3.65
CA ILE A 122 -6.01 7.71 -4.55
C ILE A 122 -5.96 6.43 -3.72
N LEU A 123 -6.99 5.61 -3.85
CA LEU A 123 -7.11 4.29 -3.21
C LEU A 123 -6.96 3.20 -4.26
N ASP A 124 -5.86 2.44 -4.21
CA ASP A 124 -5.52 1.41 -5.19
C ASP A 124 -5.59 0.00 -4.59
N GLY A 125 -6.47 -0.84 -5.12
CA GLY A 125 -6.63 -2.21 -4.67
C GLY A 125 -7.20 -2.33 -3.25
N VAL A 126 -8.43 -1.87 -3.04
CA VAL A 126 -9.15 -1.97 -1.76
C VAL A 126 -9.95 -3.26 -1.70
N SER A 127 -9.77 -4.05 -0.62
CA SER A 127 -10.54 -5.27 -0.39
C SER A 127 -11.86 -5.00 0.34
N ASN A 128 -12.84 -5.90 0.19
CA ASN A 128 -14.08 -5.91 0.96
C ASN A 128 -14.41 -7.35 1.40
N PHE A 129 -13.60 -7.88 2.32
CA PHE A 129 -13.75 -9.26 2.78
C PHE A 129 -15.04 -9.47 3.59
N THR A 130 -15.75 -10.56 3.30
CA THR A 130 -16.82 -11.05 4.19
C THR A 130 -16.24 -11.47 5.55
N ALA A 131 -17.08 -11.60 6.57
CA ALA A 131 -16.64 -12.05 7.89
C ALA A 131 -15.95 -13.44 7.84
N GLU A 132 -16.45 -14.34 6.98
CA GLU A 132 -15.85 -15.66 6.78
C GLU A 132 -14.49 -15.59 6.09
N GLN A 133 -14.38 -14.82 4.99
CA GLN A 133 -13.11 -14.60 4.30
C GLN A 133 -12.07 -13.97 5.24
N ARG A 134 -12.47 -12.97 6.01
CA ARG A 134 -11.61 -12.29 6.99
C ARG A 134 -11.10 -13.27 8.04
N ALA A 135 -11.95 -14.13 8.60
CA ALA A 135 -11.57 -15.13 9.59
C ALA A 135 -10.58 -16.16 9.00
N ASP A 136 -10.83 -16.65 7.78
CA ASP A 136 -9.95 -17.59 7.07
C ASP A 136 -8.58 -16.94 6.79
N MET A 137 -8.57 -15.70 6.30
CA MET A 137 -7.32 -14.99 6.01
C MET A 137 -6.51 -14.66 7.27
N LEU A 138 -7.14 -14.21 8.35
CA LEU A 138 -6.44 -13.97 9.63
C LEU A 138 -5.80 -15.25 10.18
N ALA A 139 -6.41 -16.39 9.95
CA ALA A 139 -5.87 -17.69 10.39
C ALA A 139 -4.68 -18.17 9.53
N HIS A 140 -4.59 -17.81 8.25
CA HIS A 140 -3.70 -18.50 7.31
C HIS A 140 -2.83 -17.57 6.45
N HIS A 141 -3.23 -16.29 6.23
CA HIS A 141 -2.60 -15.49 5.18
C HIS A 141 -1.28 -14.86 5.60
N ALA A 142 -1.17 -14.39 6.83
CA ALA A 142 0.04 -13.76 7.33
C ALA A 142 0.42 -14.28 8.73
N PRO A 143 0.82 -15.56 8.84
CA PRO A 143 1.27 -16.12 10.11
C PRO A 143 2.62 -15.49 10.52
N PRO A 144 2.86 -15.27 11.83
CA PRO A 144 4.17 -14.88 12.33
C PRO A 144 5.25 -15.84 11.88
N LEU A 145 6.37 -15.32 11.35
CA LEU A 145 7.50 -16.16 10.96
C LEU A 145 8.44 -16.42 12.13
N THR A 146 8.75 -17.70 12.34
CA THR A 146 9.82 -18.11 13.26
C THR A 146 11.15 -18.15 12.49
N ILE A 147 12.10 -17.33 12.91
CA ILE A 147 13.46 -17.38 12.35
C ILE A 147 14.12 -18.67 12.82
N SER A 148 14.45 -19.54 11.87
CA SER A 148 14.95 -20.89 12.13
C SER A 148 16.42 -21.04 11.72
N PRO A 149 17.24 -21.78 12.47
CA PRO A 149 18.66 -22.01 12.16
C PRO A 149 18.87 -22.87 10.90
N ASP A 150 17.86 -23.61 10.45
CA ASP A 150 17.89 -24.38 9.19
C ASP A 150 17.49 -23.55 7.96
N ALA A 151 17.26 -22.24 8.14
CA ALA A 151 16.84 -21.31 7.11
C ALA A 151 15.47 -21.63 6.46
N SER A 152 14.62 -22.46 7.06
CA SER A 152 13.29 -22.81 6.51
C SER A 152 12.39 -21.59 6.32
N HIS A 153 12.54 -20.53 7.12
CA HIS A 153 11.83 -19.25 6.95
C HIS A 153 12.18 -18.55 5.63
N LEU A 154 13.40 -18.71 5.11
CA LEU A 154 13.78 -18.15 3.80
C LEU A 154 13.06 -18.89 2.66
N LEU A 155 13.01 -20.22 2.74
CA LEU A 155 12.30 -21.04 1.77
C LEU A 155 10.79 -20.76 1.82
N TRP A 156 10.24 -20.56 3.02
CA TRP A 156 8.85 -20.14 3.17
C TRP A 156 8.61 -18.80 2.50
N GLY A 157 9.44 -17.77 2.77
CA GLY A 157 9.32 -16.45 2.18
C GLY A 157 9.39 -16.45 0.65
N TRP A 158 10.31 -17.26 0.09
CA TRP A 158 10.41 -17.43 -1.36
C TRP A 158 9.15 -18.06 -1.96
N ASN A 159 8.65 -19.14 -1.35
CA ASN A 159 7.43 -19.79 -1.80
C ASN A 159 6.20 -18.89 -1.64
N PHE A 160 6.10 -18.14 -0.53
CA PHE A 160 5.05 -17.17 -0.31
C PHE A 160 5.00 -16.14 -1.45
N VAL A 161 6.13 -15.52 -1.78
CA VAL A 161 6.20 -14.53 -2.86
C VAL A 161 5.81 -15.13 -4.20
N ARG A 162 6.35 -16.30 -4.55
CA ARG A 162 6.01 -16.98 -5.81
C ARG A 162 4.53 -17.36 -5.87
N ASP A 163 4.01 -17.97 -4.81
CA ASP A 163 2.66 -18.51 -4.77
C ASP A 163 1.60 -17.40 -4.76
N ALA A 164 1.92 -16.20 -4.24
CA ALA A 164 1.06 -15.03 -4.31
C ALA A 164 0.80 -14.54 -5.76
N PHE A 165 1.68 -14.87 -6.72
CA PHE A 165 1.41 -14.65 -8.14
C PHE A 165 0.55 -15.74 -8.76
N LEU A 166 0.63 -16.95 -8.24
CA LEU A 166 -0.04 -18.11 -8.83
C LEU A 166 -1.45 -18.33 -8.28
N PHE A 167 -1.66 -18.04 -6.98
CA PHE A 167 -2.90 -18.38 -6.25
C PHE A 167 -3.44 -17.18 -5.48
N TRP A 168 -4.75 -17.14 -5.31
CA TRP A 168 -5.40 -16.22 -4.40
C TRP A 168 -6.53 -16.89 -3.61
N PRO A 169 -6.47 -16.91 -2.27
CA PRO A 169 -5.29 -16.57 -1.45
C PRO A 169 -4.14 -17.56 -1.67
N TYR A 170 -2.89 -17.13 -1.51
CA TYR A 170 -1.69 -17.91 -1.88
C TYR A 170 -1.57 -19.27 -1.17
N TYR A 171 -2.19 -19.43 0.00
CA TYR A 171 -2.16 -20.69 0.77
C TYR A 171 -3.15 -21.75 0.24
N LYS A 172 -4.09 -21.39 -0.60
CA LYS A 172 -5.03 -22.31 -1.29
C LYS A 172 -4.45 -22.69 -2.65
N ARG A 173 -3.59 -23.72 -2.64
CA ARG A 173 -2.81 -24.14 -3.82
C ARG A 173 -3.54 -25.21 -4.62
N ASP A 174 -4.73 -24.88 -5.12
CA ASP A 174 -5.56 -25.75 -5.94
C ASP A 174 -6.00 -25.04 -7.23
N ARG A 175 -6.71 -25.77 -8.10
CA ARG A 175 -7.09 -25.28 -9.42
C ARG A 175 -8.10 -24.12 -9.36
N GLU A 176 -8.94 -24.08 -8.34
CA GLU A 176 -10.00 -23.06 -8.20
C GLU A 176 -9.42 -21.70 -7.82
N HIS A 177 -8.27 -21.69 -7.14
CA HIS A 177 -7.61 -20.49 -6.65
C HIS A 177 -6.46 -19.99 -7.55
N LEU A 178 -6.29 -20.62 -8.75
CA LEU A 178 -5.32 -20.15 -9.74
C LEU A 178 -5.72 -18.75 -10.25
N ARG A 179 -4.77 -17.81 -10.23
CA ARG A 179 -4.97 -16.43 -10.71
C ARG A 179 -4.95 -16.28 -12.23
N GLY A 180 -4.42 -17.28 -12.96
CA GLY A 180 -4.24 -17.18 -14.41
C GLY A 180 -3.14 -16.19 -14.85
N CYS A 181 -2.26 -15.79 -13.93
CA CYS A 181 -1.11 -14.93 -14.20
C CYS A 181 0.16 -15.76 -14.33
N ASP A 182 1.11 -15.25 -15.10
CA ASP A 182 2.45 -15.84 -15.19
C ASP A 182 3.28 -15.48 -13.94
N VAL A 183 4.23 -16.35 -13.61
CA VAL A 183 5.26 -16.04 -12.62
C VAL A 183 6.17 -14.96 -13.19
N PRO A 184 6.41 -13.85 -12.48
CA PRO A 184 7.29 -12.80 -12.97
C PRO A 184 8.74 -13.26 -13.05
N SER A 185 9.60 -12.39 -13.59
CA SER A 185 11.04 -12.68 -13.67
C SER A 185 11.65 -13.01 -12.31
N THR A 186 12.72 -13.78 -12.29
CA THR A 186 13.46 -14.14 -11.08
C THR A 186 13.93 -12.90 -10.31
N ASP A 187 14.32 -11.84 -11.02
CA ASP A 187 14.73 -10.56 -10.40
C ASP A 187 13.56 -9.91 -9.65
N THR A 188 12.37 -9.88 -10.25
CA THR A 188 11.16 -9.36 -9.60
C THR A 188 10.78 -10.19 -8.37
N LEU A 189 10.88 -11.52 -8.46
CA LEU A 189 10.65 -12.41 -7.30
C LEU A 189 11.67 -12.15 -6.21
N HIS A 190 12.95 -12.00 -6.57
CA HIS A 190 14.04 -11.71 -5.63
C HIS A 190 13.80 -10.38 -4.90
N ASP A 191 13.49 -9.32 -5.61
CA ASP A 191 13.24 -8.01 -5.02
C ASP A 191 12.07 -8.06 -4.02
N LYS A 192 10.97 -8.72 -4.38
CA LYS A 192 9.83 -8.92 -3.46
C LYS A 192 10.19 -9.81 -2.27
N PHE A 193 10.95 -10.87 -2.48
CA PHE A 193 11.43 -11.74 -1.42
C PHE A 193 12.28 -10.98 -0.39
N VAL A 194 13.19 -10.12 -0.86
CA VAL A 194 14.03 -9.29 0.02
C VAL A 194 13.17 -8.40 0.91
N GLU A 195 12.10 -7.78 0.37
CA GLU A 195 11.17 -6.95 1.17
C GLU A 195 10.46 -7.78 2.25
N VAL A 196 10.00 -8.99 1.94
CA VAL A 196 9.38 -9.89 2.92
C VAL A 196 10.36 -10.28 4.01
N ILE A 197 11.60 -10.64 3.65
CA ILE A 197 12.60 -11.12 4.60
C ILE A 197 13.17 -9.98 5.47
N LYS A 198 13.26 -8.76 4.95
CA LYS A 198 13.59 -7.57 5.75
C LYS A 198 12.62 -7.40 6.93
N SER A 199 11.34 -7.63 6.69
CA SER A 199 10.28 -7.51 7.69
C SER A 199 9.85 -8.86 8.29
N ALA A 200 10.65 -9.92 8.20
CA ALA A 200 10.26 -11.29 8.58
C ALA A 200 9.67 -11.41 9.99
N ARG A 201 10.11 -10.58 10.95
CA ARG A 201 9.61 -10.60 12.33
C ARG A 201 8.31 -9.83 12.54
N THR A 202 7.94 -8.95 11.61
CA THR A 202 6.90 -7.92 11.79
C THR A 202 5.92 -7.82 10.63
N TYR A 203 6.21 -8.41 9.46
CA TYR A 203 5.39 -8.28 8.24
C TYR A 203 3.91 -8.62 8.47
N HIS A 204 3.65 -9.58 9.38
CA HIS A 204 2.31 -10.03 9.70
C HIS A 204 1.48 -8.98 10.43
N LEU A 205 2.10 -8.02 11.11
CA LEU A 205 1.41 -7.02 11.92
C LEU A 205 0.59 -6.07 11.02
N SER A 206 1.24 -5.40 10.07
CA SER A 206 0.55 -4.51 9.13
C SER A 206 -0.41 -5.26 8.20
N TYR A 207 -0.06 -6.49 7.81
CA TYR A 207 -0.90 -7.30 6.95
C TYR A 207 -2.19 -7.74 7.66
N ASN A 208 -2.07 -8.28 8.88
CA ASN A 208 -3.23 -8.69 9.67
C ASN A 208 -4.09 -7.48 10.08
N ALA A 209 -3.48 -6.32 10.35
CA ALA A 209 -4.22 -5.08 10.59
C ALA A 209 -5.12 -4.72 9.40
N ALA A 210 -4.61 -4.86 8.16
CA ALA A 210 -5.39 -4.59 6.95
C ALA A 210 -6.52 -5.62 6.73
N ILE A 211 -6.25 -6.90 6.99
CA ILE A 211 -7.26 -7.96 6.88
C ILE A 211 -8.36 -7.76 7.93
N ALA A 212 -8.00 -7.36 9.15
CA ALA A 212 -8.93 -7.13 10.25
C ALA A 212 -9.75 -5.84 10.13
N TYR A 213 -9.29 -4.90 9.30
CA TYR A 213 -9.90 -3.57 9.20
C TYR A 213 -11.34 -3.63 8.68
N ASP A 214 -12.26 -3.01 9.42
CA ASP A 214 -13.65 -2.84 8.98
C ASP A 214 -13.80 -1.45 8.32
N GLN A 215 -13.79 -1.46 7.01
CA GLN A 215 -13.71 -0.25 6.19
C GLN A 215 -15.06 0.36 5.83
N GLN A 216 -16.20 -0.33 6.02
CA GLN A 216 -17.47 0.09 5.41
C GLN A 216 -17.89 1.51 5.83
N ASP A 217 -18.09 1.73 7.11
CA ASP A 217 -18.47 3.06 7.62
C ASP A 217 -17.34 4.07 7.49
N ARG A 218 -16.09 3.60 7.50
CA ARG A 218 -14.91 4.44 7.40
C ARG A 218 -14.77 5.05 6.01
N LEU A 219 -14.84 4.23 4.95
CA LEU A 219 -14.75 4.73 3.58
C LEU A 219 -15.91 5.66 3.22
N ALA A 220 -17.13 5.34 3.66
CA ALA A 220 -18.30 6.18 3.43
C ALA A 220 -18.22 7.57 4.07
N ALA A 221 -17.41 7.73 5.12
CA ALA A 221 -17.24 8.99 5.85
C ALA A 221 -16.17 9.93 5.26
N ILE A 222 -15.42 9.49 4.24
CA ILE A 222 -14.37 10.32 3.62
C ILE A 222 -15.02 11.42 2.76
N ILE A 223 -14.64 12.66 3.01
CA ILE A 223 -15.22 13.84 2.34
C ILE A 223 -14.28 14.49 1.29
N VAL A 224 -13.01 14.10 1.27
CA VAL A 224 -12.06 14.60 0.27
C VAL A 224 -12.30 13.94 -1.09
N PRO A 225 -11.90 14.56 -2.21
CA PRO A 225 -11.97 13.94 -3.55
C PRO A 225 -11.22 12.60 -3.57
N ILE A 226 -11.87 11.54 -4.08
CA ILE A 226 -11.33 10.18 -4.14
C ILE A 226 -11.27 9.70 -5.59
N LEU A 227 -10.13 9.11 -5.96
CA LEU A 227 -10.01 8.19 -7.09
C LEU A 227 -9.87 6.77 -6.55
N LEU A 228 -10.92 5.97 -6.71
CA LEU A 228 -10.86 4.53 -6.48
C LEU A 228 -10.31 3.85 -7.73
N THR A 229 -9.20 3.16 -7.59
CA THR A 229 -8.57 2.42 -8.69
C THR A 229 -8.21 0.99 -8.28
N CYS A 230 -8.11 0.13 -9.26
CA CYS A 230 -7.58 -1.23 -9.11
C CYS A 230 -7.02 -1.68 -10.45
N ALA A 231 -5.89 -2.36 -10.45
CA ALA A 231 -5.34 -2.89 -11.69
C ALA A 231 -6.18 -4.07 -12.19
N ARG A 232 -6.28 -4.21 -13.52
CA ARG A 232 -7.08 -5.26 -14.16
C ARG A 232 -6.65 -6.67 -13.76
N GLU A 233 -5.37 -6.87 -13.46
CA GLU A 233 -4.81 -8.16 -13.04
C GLU A 233 -4.70 -8.31 -11.52
N ASP A 234 -5.18 -7.31 -10.74
CA ASP A 234 -5.13 -7.37 -9.29
C ASP A 234 -6.21 -8.33 -8.74
N MET A 235 -5.82 -9.15 -7.75
CA MET A 235 -6.73 -10.08 -7.10
C MET A 235 -7.89 -9.39 -6.37
N LEU A 236 -7.76 -8.11 -6.03
CA LEU A 236 -8.79 -7.35 -5.33
C LEU A 236 -9.80 -6.68 -6.28
N LEU A 237 -9.61 -6.80 -7.61
CA LEU A 237 -10.56 -6.26 -8.58
C LEU A 237 -11.99 -6.79 -8.39
N VAL A 238 -12.13 -8.00 -7.87
CA VAL A 238 -13.43 -8.61 -7.58
C VAL A 238 -14.28 -7.81 -6.58
N TYR A 239 -13.64 -6.99 -5.75
CA TYR A 239 -14.32 -6.12 -4.76
C TYR A 239 -14.56 -4.70 -5.26
N PHE A 240 -14.07 -4.35 -6.45
CA PHE A 240 -14.03 -2.96 -6.94
C PHE A 240 -15.41 -2.28 -6.98
N ASP A 241 -16.43 -3.00 -7.44
CA ASP A 241 -17.80 -2.46 -7.52
C ASP A 241 -18.45 -2.32 -6.15
N GLU A 242 -18.25 -3.27 -5.26
CA GLU A 242 -18.76 -3.23 -3.89
C GLU A 242 -18.12 -2.08 -3.10
N VAL A 243 -16.80 -1.93 -3.21
CA VAL A 243 -16.07 -0.82 -2.57
C VAL A 243 -16.50 0.52 -3.16
N GLY A 244 -16.68 0.60 -4.48
CA GLY A 244 -17.18 1.80 -5.14
C GLY A 244 -18.59 2.22 -4.68
N ALA A 245 -19.43 1.25 -4.33
CA ALA A 245 -20.76 1.53 -3.79
C ALA A 245 -20.71 2.18 -2.38
N LEU A 246 -19.65 1.97 -1.60
CA LEU A 246 -19.45 2.63 -0.31
C LEU A 246 -19.07 4.11 -0.47
N MET A 247 -18.53 4.49 -1.62
CA MET A 247 -18.04 5.84 -1.92
C MET A 247 -18.68 6.37 -3.22
N PRO A 248 -19.97 6.69 -3.23
CA PRO A 248 -20.70 7.02 -4.46
C PRO A 248 -20.19 8.28 -5.20
N ASN A 249 -19.44 9.14 -4.50
CA ASN A 249 -18.84 10.35 -5.07
C ASN A 249 -17.40 10.12 -5.56
N ALA A 250 -16.82 8.93 -5.37
CA ALA A 250 -15.49 8.64 -5.85
C ALA A 250 -15.46 8.48 -7.37
N GLU A 251 -14.47 9.06 -8.02
CA GLU A 251 -14.13 8.68 -9.38
C GLU A 251 -13.61 7.25 -9.42
N ARG A 252 -13.90 6.52 -10.47
CA ARG A 252 -13.59 5.08 -10.57
C ARG A 252 -12.79 4.80 -11.83
N TYR A 253 -11.67 4.07 -11.67
CA TYR A 253 -10.79 3.74 -12.78
C TYR A 253 -10.17 2.35 -12.63
N VAL A 254 -10.47 1.45 -13.57
CA VAL A 254 -9.78 0.15 -13.68
C VAL A 254 -8.52 0.34 -14.52
N SER A 255 -7.38 0.35 -13.85
CA SER A 255 -6.09 0.63 -14.48
C SER A 255 -5.49 -0.58 -15.21
N GLY A 256 -4.58 -0.32 -16.14
CA GLY A 256 -3.71 -1.36 -16.71
C GLY A 256 -2.56 -1.76 -15.78
N GLY A 257 -2.49 -1.18 -14.58
CA GLY A 257 -1.42 -1.40 -13.61
C GLY A 257 -0.17 -0.56 -13.90
N LEU A 258 0.90 -0.86 -13.17
CA LEU A 258 2.18 -0.14 -13.24
C LEU A 258 3.27 -0.91 -14.00
N ASN A 259 2.89 -1.93 -14.79
CA ASN A 259 3.81 -2.58 -15.70
C ASN A 259 4.26 -1.64 -16.83
N ALA A 260 5.34 -1.96 -17.52
CA ALA A 260 5.94 -1.07 -18.50
C ALA A 260 5.01 -0.67 -19.66
N ALA A 261 4.02 -1.51 -19.99
CA ALA A 261 3.10 -1.27 -21.11
C ALA A 261 1.94 -0.30 -20.74
N ALA A 262 1.48 -0.32 -19.51
CA ALA A 262 0.30 0.41 -19.06
C ALA A 262 0.61 1.59 -18.11
N ARG A 263 1.86 1.71 -17.66
CA ARG A 263 2.27 2.69 -16.64
C ARG A 263 1.93 4.13 -17.04
N ASP A 264 2.27 4.51 -18.26
CA ASP A 264 2.14 5.90 -18.69
C ASP A 264 0.68 6.34 -18.70
N GLU A 265 -0.24 5.50 -19.17
CA GLU A 265 -1.68 5.75 -19.14
C GLU A 265 -2.19 5.85 -17.69
N THR A 266 -1.84 4.87 -16.84
CA THR A 266 -2.24 4.84 -15.43
C THR A 266 -1.73 6.07 -14.68
N VAL A 267 -0.46 6.44 -14.88
CA VAL A 267 0.13 7.63 -14.22
C VAL A 267 -0.49 8.90 -14.74
N THR A 268 -0.76 9.02 -16.04
CA THR A 268 -1.44 10.19 -16.62
C THR A 268 -2.82 10.38 -15.96
N ARG A 269 -3.60 9.29 -15.83
CA ARG A 269 -4.90 9.34 -15.16
C ARG A 269 -4.79 9.78 -13.70
N PHE A 270 -3.78 9.31 -12.97
CA PHE A 270 -3.54 9.74 -11.59
C PHE A 270 -3.18 11.22 -11.51
N ILE A 271 -2.30 11.71 -12.39
CA ILE A 271 -1.89 13.12 -12.43
C ILE A 271 -3.09 14.01 -12.78
N ASP A 272 -3.91 13.63 -13.76
CA ASP A 272 -5.09 14.40 -14.15
C ASP A 272 -6.06 14.55 -12.96
N PHE A 273 -6.31 13.48 -12.22
CA PHE A 273 -7.12 13.53 -11.00
C PHE A 273 -6.51 14.46 -9.93
N LEU A 274 -5.19 14.33 -9.66
CA LEU A 274 -4.52 15.16 -8.67
C LEU A 274 -4.44 16.66 -9.03
N GLU A 275 -4.66 16.99 -10.28
CA GLU A 275 -4.60 18.36 -10.80
C GLU A 275 -5.99 18.90 -11.23
N ASP A 276 -7.07 18.21 -10.85
CA ASP A 276 -8.46 18.56 -11.19
C ASP A 276 -8.68 18.73 -12.71
N ARG A 277 -7.93 17.97 -13.53
CA ARG A 277 -8.07 18.01 -14.99
C ARG A 277 -9.19 17.08 -15.44
N PRO A 278 -10.03 17.50 -16.41
CA PRO A 278 -11.01 16.59 -16.99
C PRO A 278 -10.29 15.44 -17.70
N HIS A 279 -10.75 14.24 -17.46
CA HIS A 279 -10.31 13.07 -18.20
C HIS A 279 -11.23 12.89 -19.42
N GLU A 280 -10.65 12.93 -20.63
CA GLU A 280 -11.39 12.71 -21.89
C GLU A 280 -11.67 11.22 -22.13
#